data_d843016a460d7eaaa98cad006cd5e643
#
_entry.id   d843016a460d7eaaa98cad006cd5e643
#
_cell.length_a   1.000
_cell.length_b   1.000
_cell.length_c   1.000
_cell.angle_alpha   90.00
_cell.angle_beta   90.00
_cell.angle_gamma   90.00
#
_symmetry.space_group_name_H-M   'P 1'
#
loop_
_entity.id
_entity.type
_entity.pdbx_description
1 polymer ?
#
loop_
_entity_poly.entity_id
_entity_poly.type
_entity_poly.pdbx_seq_one_letter_code
_entity_poly.pdbx_strand_id
1 'polypeptide(L)'
;MDQIKQVAIVGGVHGNEFSGIYLVRQYQGQPKQVTRPSFNTELVWANPEAHYANKRYLHSDLNRQFKNTDLANPLLANYEQSRAKVLNAQLGPKGNARTDLLIDLHNTTS
;
A
#
# COMPACT_ATOMS: atom_id res chain seq x y z
N MET A 1 25.18 10.02 2.09
CA MET A 1 23.70 10.03 2.21
C MET A 1 23.11 9.36 0.96
N ASP A 2 22.31 8.37 1.20
CA ASP A 2 21.72 7.62 0.09
C ASP A 2 20.64 8.44 -0.58
N GLN A 3 20.62 8.39 -1.92
CA GLN A 3 19.57 9.05 -2.67
C GLN A 3 18.30 8.21 -2.65
N ILE A 4 17.15 8.88 -2.67
CA ILE A 4 15.86 8.23 -2.86
C ILE A 4 15.76 7.85 -4.34
N LYS A 5 15.62 6.55 -4.62
CA LYS A 5 15.50 6.01 -5.98
C LYS A 5 14.20 5.28 -6.22
N GLN A 6 13.57 4.76 -5.17
CA GLN A 6 12.31 4.02 -5.26
C GLN A 6 11.29 4.63 -4.31
N VAL A 7 10.23 5.17 -4.88
CA VAL A 7 9.11 5.76 -4.16
C VAL A 7 7.89 4.88 -4.36
N ALA A 8 7.11 4.67 -3.31
CA ALA A 8 5.80 4.02 -3.42
C ALA A 8 4.72 4.98 -2.92
N ILE A 9 3.65 5.09 -3.69
CA ILE A 9 2.43 5.82 -3.29
C ILE A 9 1.33 4.78 -3.14
N VAL A 10 0.80 4.66 -1.93
CA VAL A 10 -0.21 3.67 -1.58
C VAL A 10 -1.52 4.37 -1.28
N GLY A 11 -2.60 3.90 -1.87
CA GLY A 11 -3.95 4.35 -1.58
C GLY A 11 -4.84 3.18 -1.29
N GLY A 12 -5.93 3.42 -0.53
CA GLY A 12 -6.94 2.41 -0.30
C GLY A 12 -6.54 1.28 0.63
N VAL A 13 -5.68 1.53 1.61
CA VAL A 13 -5.47 0.60 2.74
C VAL A 13 -6.81 0.35 3.42
N HIS A 14 -7.61 1.40 3.58
CA HIS A 14 -9.03 1.28 3.93
C HIS A 14 -9.87 1.49 2.67
N GLY A 15 -10.76 0.54 2.37
CA GLY A 15 -11.51 0.52 1.12
C GLY A 15 -12.50 1.66 0.94
N ASN A 16 -12.91 2.30 2.03
CA ASN A 16 -13.86 3.42 2.02
C ASN A 16 -13.18 4.80 2.09
N GLU A 17 -11.87 4.87 1.97
CA GLU A 17 -11.12 6.14 1.92
C GLU A 17 -10.74 6.41 0.46
N PHE A 18 -11.57 7.20 -0.21
CA PHE A 18 -11.56 7.29 -1.68
C PHE A 18 -10.47 8.21 -2.26
N SER A 19 -10.00 9.19 -1.50
CA SER A 19 -9.05 10.18 -2.05
C SER A 19 -7.75 9.53 -2.52
N GLY A 20 -7.17 8.66 -1.71
CA GLY A 20 -5.94 7.95 -2.08
C GLY A 20 -6.16 6.98 -3.22
N ILE A 21 -7.30 6.29 -3.25
CA ILE A 21 -7.64 5.37 -4.34
C ILE A 21 -7.75 6.16 -5.66
N TYR A 22 -8.46 7.28 -5.64
CA TYR A 22 -8.62 8.13 -6.83
C TYR A 22 -7.26 8.60 -7.35
N LEU A 23 -6.40 9.10 -6.46
CA LEU A 23 -5.08 9.60 -6.85
C LEU A 23 -4.19 8.49 -7.41
N VAL A 24 -4.16 7.34 -6.76
CA VAL A 24 -3.37 6.20 -7.24
C VAL A 24 -3.83 5.79 -8.65
N ARG A 25 -5.13 5.66 -8.86
CA ARG A 25 -5.66 5.28 -10.16
C ARG A 25 -5.40 6.34 -11.23
N GLN A 26 -5.52 7.62 -10.88
CA GLN A 26 -5.21 8.71 -11.80
C GLN A 26 -3.75 8.68 -12.22
N TYR A 27 -2.83 8.50 -11.27
CA TYR A 27 -1.40 8.43 -11.56
C TYR A 27 -1.03 7.16 -12.33
N GLN A 28 -1.74 6.05 -12.13
CA GLN A 28 -1.55 4.84 -12.95
C GLN A 28 -1.82 5.12 -14.43
N GLY A 29 -2.77 6.01 -14.74
CA GLY A 29 -3.04 6.45 -16.10
C GLY A 29 -2.05 7.49 -16.62
N GLN A 30 -1.33 8.17 -15.73
CA GLN A 30 -0.39 9.24 -16.06
C GLN A 30 0.86 9.17 -15.18
N PRO A 31 1.65 8.10 -15.27
CA PRO A 31 2.75 7.86 -14.33
C PRO A 31 3.85 8.93 -14.39
N LYS A 32 3.96 9.65 -15.49
CA LYS A 32 4.96 10.74 -15.61
C LYS A 32 4.72 11.87 -14.62
N GLN A 33 3.51 12.03 -14.09
CA GLN A 33 3.21 13.07 -13.12
C GLN A 33 3.92 12.85 -11.78
N VAL A 34 4.25 11.59 -11.46
CA VAL A 34 4.85 11.22 -10.16
C VAL A 34 6.20 10.55 -10.31
N THR A 35 6.76 10.48 -11.52
CA THR A 35 8.07 9.89 -11.79
C THR A 35 9.03 10.97 -12.26
N ARG A 36 10.28 10.87 -11.85
CA ARG A 36 11.36 11.78 -12.25
C ARG A 36 12.55 10.97 -12.71
N PRO A 37 13.51 11.56 -13.48
CA PRO A 37 14.70 10.82 -13.90
C PRO A 37 15.52 10.25 -12.73
N SER A 38 15.43 10.88 -11.55
CA SER A 38 16.21 10.47 -10.38
C SER A 38 15.55 9.37 -9.54
N PHE A 39 14.27 9.08 -9.77
CA PHE A 39 13.58 8.03 -9.00
C PHE A 39 12.41 7.42 -9.77
N ASN A 40 12.12 6.15 -9.46
CA ASN A 40 10.93 5.46 -9.92
C ASN A 40 9.83 5.54 -8.87
N THR A 41 8.58 5.53 -9.32
CA THR A 41 7.42 5.55 -8.44
C THR A 41 6.53 4.35 -8.73
N GLU A 42 6.28 3.56 -7.68
CA GLU A 42 5.32 2.45 -7.72
C GLU A 42 4.00 2.93 -7.14
N LEU A 43 2.91 2.60 -7.80
CA LEU A 43 1.56 3.00 -7.42
C LEU A 43 0.79 1.77 -6.97
N VAL A 44 0.28 1.80 -5.75
CA VAL A 44 -0.31 0.63 -5.10
C VAL A 44 -1.72 0.93 -4.61
N TRP A 45 -2.68 0.16 -5.08
CA TRP A 45 -4.03 0.12 -4.53
C TRP A 45 -4.08 -1.05 -3.55
N ALA A 46 -4.03 -0.74 -2.25
CA ALA A 46 -3.72 -1.74 -1.24
C ALA A 46 -4.85 -2.75 -1.00
N ASN A 47 -6.12 -2.29 -0.96
CA ASN A 47 -7.25 -3.17 -0.62
C ASN A 47 -8.44 -2.95 -1.57
N PRO A 48 -8.33 -3.38 -2.85
CA PRO A 48 -9.41 -3.17 -3.80
C PRO A 48 -10.70 -3.92 -3.44
N GLU A 49 -10.63 -5.10 -2.86
CA GLU A 49 -11.81 -5.88 -2.51
C GLU A 49 -12.67 -5.18 -1.45
N ALA A 50 -12.06 -4.55 -0.47
CA ALA A 50 -12.79 -3.76 0.53
C ALA A 50 -13.46 -2.54 -0.13
N HIS A 51 -12.80 -1.93 -1.13
CA HIS A 51 -13.39 -0.83 -1.88
C HIS A 51 -14.64 -1.28 -2.64
N TYR A 52 -14.56 -2.39 -3.35
CA TYR A 52 -15.72 -2.92 -4.09
C TYR A 52 -16.87 -3.31 -3.17
N ALA A 53 -16.56 -3.76 -1.96
CA ALA A 53 -17.56 -4.04 -0.93
C ALA A 53 -18.07 -2.80 -0.20
N ASN A 54 -17.50 -1.64 -0.50
CA ASN A 54 -17.78 -0.35 0.17
C ASN A 54 -17.58 -0.44 1.68
N LYS A 55 -16.47 -1.04 2.09
CA LYS A 55 -16.13 -1.28 3.50
C LYS A 55 -14.74 -0.75 3.80
N ARG A 56 -14.49 -0.46 5.09
CA ARG A 56 -13.16 -0.10 5.57
C ARG A 56 -12.18 -1.28 5.38
N TYR A 57 -12.61 -2.49 5.72
CA TYR A 57 -11.89 -3.74 5.46
C TYR A 57 -12.91 -4.91 5.37
N LEU A 58 -12.46 -6.06 4.87
CA LEU A 58 -13.32 -7.25 4.76
C LEU A 58 -13.31 -8.09 6.02
N HIS A 59 -12.13 -8.46 6.52
CA HIS A 59 -11.98 -9.37 7.67
C HIS A 59 -11.20 -8.73 8.82
N SER A 60 -10.15 -7.97 8.52
CA SER A 60 -9.35 -7.31 9.51
C SER A 60 -8.73 -6.04 8.92
N ASP A 61 -8.40 -5.07 9.78
CA ASP A 61 -7.81 -3.81 9.34
C ASP A 61 -6.42 -4.07 8.76
N LEU A 62 -6.27 -3.86 7.45
CA LEU A 62 -5.01 -4.08 6.73
C LEU A 62 -3.87 -3.30 7.38
N ASN A 63 -4.13 -2.08 7.84
CA ASN A 63 -3.11 -1.22 8.44
C ASN A 63 -2.49 -1.80 9.71
N ARG A 64 -3.12 -2.80 10.31
CA ARG A 64 -2.66 -3.46 11.54
C ARG A 64 -2.06 -4.84 11.30
N GLN A 65 -1.85 -5.24 10.04
CA GLN A 65 -1.41 -6.59 9.71
C GLN A 65 0.09 -6.69 9.37
N PHE A 66 0.88 -5.66 9.69
CA PHE A 66 2.29 -5.59 9.28
C PHE A 66 3.29 -5.86 10.40
N LYS A 67 2.86 -6.43 11.52
CA LYS A 67 3.80 -6.87 12.56
C LYS A 67 4.66 -8.01 12.04
N ASN A 68 5.94 -8.03 12.37
CA ASN A 68 6.87 -9.05 11.89
C ASN A 68 6.39 -10.47 12.22
N THR A 69 5.89 -10.68 13.44
CA THR A 69 5.36 -11.98 13.86
C THR A 69 4.16 -12.42 13.02
N ASP A 70 3.27 -11.47 12.68
CA ASP A 70 2.08 -11.77 11.88
C ASP A 70 2.43 -12.06 10.43
N LEU A 71 3.35 -11.29 9.86
CA LEU A 71 3.82 -11.51 8.49
C LEU A 71 4.51 -12.87 8.33
N ALA A 72 5.17 -13.34 9.37
CA ALA A 72 5.86 -14.64 9.36
C ALA A 72 4.95 -15.83 9.70
N ASN A 73 3.70 -15.58 10.13
CA ASN A 73 2.81 -16.63 10.59
C ASN A 73 1.93 -17.15 9.45
N PRO A 74 2.16 -18.39 8.95
CA PRO A 74 1.38 -18.94 7.86
C PRO A 74 -0.07 -19.25 8.23
N LEU A 75 -0.42 -19.29 9.52
CA LEU A 75 -1.79 -19.52 9.98
C LEU A 75 -2.66 -18.27 9.85
N LEU A 76 -2.06 -17.09 9.75
CA LEU A 76 -2.79 -15.84 9.54
C LEU A 76 -2.94 -15.62 8.04
N ALA A 77 -4.11 -15.96 7.51
CA ALA A 77 -4.33 -16.03 6.07
C ALA A 77 -5.72 -15.53 5.63
N ASN A 78 -6.36 -14.64 6.41
CA ASN A 78 -7.56 -13.96 5.91
C ASN A 78 -7.18 -12.99 4.79
N TYR A 79 -8.14 -12.32 4.17
CA TYR A 79 -7.86 -11.50 3.00
C TYR A 79 -6.80 -10.42 3.30
N GLU A 80 -7.01 -9.60 4.34
CA GLU A 80 -6.06 -8.53 4.66
C GLU A 80 -4.72 -9.07 5.15
N GLN A 81 -4.71 -10.16 5.92
CA GLN A 81 -3.45 -10.79 6.35
C GLN A 81 -2.63 -11.25 5.14
N SER A 82 -3.31 -11.84 4.15
CA SER A 82 -2.65 -12.27 2.91
C SER A 82 -2.19 -11.08 2.08
N ARG A 83 -3.01 -10.02 1.97
CA ARG A 83 -2.62 -8.79 1.29
C ARG A 83 -1.40 -8.14 1.91
N ALA A 84 -1.33 -8.10 3.25
CA ALA A 84 -0.18 -7.53 3.95
C ALA A 84 1.12 -8.27 3.58
N LYS A 85 1.06 -9.59 3.49
CA LYS A 85 2.23 -10.39 3.10
C LYS A 85 2.67 -10.09 1.67
N VAL A 86 1.72 -9.95 0.75
CA VAL A 86 2.01 -9.59 -0.65
C VAL A 86 2.63 -8.20 -0.73
N LEU A 87 2.04 -7.21 -0.03
CA LEU A 87 2.55 -5.84 -0.04
C LEU A 87 3.93 -5.74 0.62
N ASN A 88 4.14 -6.48 1.70
CA ASN A 88 5.46 -6.53 2.34
C ASN A 88 6.53 -7.08 1.40
N ALA A 89 6.22 -8.13 0.65
CA ALA A 89 7.15 -8.69 -0.33
C ALA A 89 7.38 -7.72 -1.50
N GLN A 90 6.34 -7.04 -1.95
CA GLN A 90 6.38 -6.13 -3.09
C GLN A 90 7.19 -4.86 -2.78
N LEU A 91 6.96 -4.26 -1.63
CA LEU A 91 7.54 -2.96 -1.24
C LEU A 91 8.77 -3.09 -0.35
N GLY A 92 8.97 -4.24 0.26
CA GLY A 92 10.04 -4.53 1.17
C GLY A 92 10.91 -5.66 0.68
N PRO A 93 11.10 -6.72 1.49
CA PRO A 93 10.47 -6.92 2.79
C PRO A 93 11.07 -6.04 3.90
N LYS A 94 10.38 -5.99 5.04
CA LYS A 94 10.89 -5.28 6.21
C LYS A 94 12.30 -5.77 6.56
N GLY A 95 13.18 -4.82 6.89
CA GLY A 95 14.58 -5.11 7.17
C GLY A 95 15.46 -5.22 5.94
N ASN A 96 14.89 -5.29 4.75
CA ASN A 96 15.61 -5.29 3.47
C ASN A 96 14.73 -4.64 2.39
N ALA A 97 14.28 -3.44 2.66
CA ALA A 97 13.29 -2.75 1.84
C ALA A 97 13.88 -2.30 0.50
N ARG A 98 13.11 -2.52 -0.57
CA ARG A 98 13.40 -1.98 -1.91
C ARG A 98 12.85 -0.57 -2.08
N THR A 99 11.94 -0.15 -1.22
CA THR A 99 11.31 1.17 -1.26
C THR A 99 12.06 2.11 -0.34
N ASP A 100 12.51 3.23 -0.88
CA ASP A 100 13.24 4.24 -0.11
C ASP A 100 12.30 5.21 0.59
N LEU A 101 11.17 5.52 -0.04
CA LEU A 101 10.15 6.42 0.50
C LEU A 101 8.78 5.86 0.20
N LEU A 102 7.96 5.69 1.24
CA LEU A 102 6.58 5.25 1.09
C LEU A 102 5.63 6.34 1.56
N ILE A 103 4.67 6.68 0.72
CA ILE A 103 3.61 7.64 1.01
C ILE A 103 2.31 6.87 1.07
N ASP A 104 1.67 6.85 2.24
CA ASP A 104 0.41 6.15 2.47
C ASP A 104 -0.71 7.17 2.61
N LEU A 105 -1.61 7.17 1.65
CA LEU A 105 -2.68 8.17 1.54
C LEU A 105 -3.95 7.67 2.22
N HIS A 106 -4.41 8.45 3.19
CA HIS A 106 -5.63 8.18 3.94
C HIS A 106 -6.56 9.39 3.92
N ASN A 107 -7.86 9.13 4.15
CA ASN A 107 -8.79 10.18 4.51
C ASN A 107 -8.86 10.29 6.02
N THR A 108 -9.06 11.51 6.52
CA THR A 108 -9.34 11.72 7.94
C THR A 108 -10.83 11.92 8.13
N THR A 109 -11.36 11.42 9.24
CA THR A 109 -12.71 11.76 9.68
C THR A 109 -12.63 13.00 10.56
N SER A 110 -13.40 13.98 10.21
CA SER A 110 -13.48 15.20 11.01
C SER A 110 -14.69 15.16 11.96
#